data_c049a9031f9a56bccc484d561ec1de93
#
_entry.id   c049a9031f9a56bccc484d561ec1de93
#
_cell.length_a   1.000
_cell.length_b   1.000
_cell.length_c   1.000
_cell.angle_alpha   90.00
_cell.angle_beta   90.00
_cell.angle_gamma   90.00
#
_symmetry.space_group_name_H-M   'P 1'
#
loop_
_entity.id
_entity.type
_entity.pdbx_description
1 polymer ?
#
loop_
_entity_poly.entity_id
_entity_poly.type
_entity_poly.pdbx_seq_one_letter_code
_entity_poly.pdbx_strand_id
1 'polypeptide(L)'
;MQEISGWINARRLHTADTYKQACEQLWQEIQQKYGYTKYTKETETGRRILVLGTEEFMYPALYVGAKLEEAGYTVRMHATTRSPIAVSKEEKYPLHTRYELASLYDKNRTTFVYDLAEYEEVLVLTDAQKQETEGWESLQRALTLNHNRQIRGIRWC
;
A
#
# COMPACT_ATOMS: atom_id res chain seq x y z
N MET A 1 -12.00 -6.05 -1.14
CA MET A 1 -10.57 -6.45 -1.09
C MET A 1 -10.38 -7.69 -1.93
N GLN A 2 -9.32 -7.73 -2.73
CA GLN A 2 -9.00 -8.84 -3.63
C GLN A 2 -7.95 -9.75 -2.99
N GLU A 3 -8.13 -11.07 -3.10
CA GLU A 3 -7.16 -12.05 -2.59
C GLU A 3 -6.19 -12.47 -3.70
N ILE A 4 -4.91 -12.59 -3.33
CA ILE A 4 -3.84 -13.18 -4.12
C ILE A 4 -3.14 -14.21 -3.25
N SER A 5 -2.97 -15.43 -3.76
CA SER A 5 -2.33 -16.54 -3.07
C SER A 5 -0.80 -16.48 -3.11
N GLY A 6 -0.15 -17.35 -2.35
CA GLY A 6 1.31 -17.47 -2.35
C GLY A 6 2.02 -16.71 -1.24
N TRP A 7 1.28 -16.27 -0.23
CA TRP A 7 1.85 -15.64 0.96
C TRP A 7 2.81 -16.58 1.70
N ILE A 8 3.95 -16.05 2.07
CA ILE A 8 4.89 -16.71 2.98
C ILE A 8 5.16 -15.82 4.18
N ASN A 9 5.30 -16.44 5.33
CA ASN A 9 5.54 -15.72 6.57
C ASN A 9 7.00 -15.26 6.67
N ALA A 10 7.24 -13.97 6.46
CA ALA A 10 8.56 -13.35 6.54
C ALA A 10 9.27 -13.52 7.90
N ARG A 11 8.52 -13.85 8.97
CA ARG A 11 9.08 -14.08 10.31
C ARG A 11 9.58 -15.50 10.51
N ARG A 12 9.35 -16.42 9.56
CA ARG A 12 9.92 -17.77 9.57
C ARG A 12 11.27 -17.75 8.85
N LEU A 13 12.09 -18.75 9.11
CA LEU A 13 13.41 -18.93 8.47
C LEU A 13 13.24 -19.23 6.97
N HIS A 14 13.09 -18.19 6.17
CA HIS A 14 13.19 -18.23 4.73
C HIS A 14 14.45 -17.51 4.28
N THR A 15 15.03 -17.93 3.17
CA THR A 15 16.10 -17.16 2.55
C THR A 15 15.53 -15.85 1.96
N ALA A 16 16.36 -14.82 1.87
CA ALA A 16 15.98 -13.58 1.22
C ALA A 16 15.52 -13.81 -0.23
N ASP A 17 16.18 -14.75 -0.94
CA ASP A 17 15.83 -15.10 -2.31
C ASP A 17 14.45 -15.74 -2.41
N THR A 18 14.11 -16.67 -1.50
CA THR A 18 12.78 -17.28 -1.46
C THR A 18 11.68 -16.24 -1.25
N TYR A 19 11.89 -15.30 -0.33
CA TYR A 19 10.92 -14.24 -0.08
C TYR A 19 10.80 -13.29 -1.28
N LYS A 20 11.92 -12.93 -1.90
CA LYS A 20 11.95 -12.10 -3.11
C LYS A 20 11.21 -12.78 -4.28
N GLN A 21 11.39 -14.10 -4.47
CA GLN A 21 10.66 -14.85 -5.48
C GLN A 21 9.15 -14.83 -5.24
N ALA A 22 8.70 -14.96 -3.98
CA ALA A 22 7.29 -14.85 -3.64
C ALA A 22 6.73 -13.44 -3.94
N CYS A 23 7.50 -12.38 -3.65
CA CYS A 23 7.13 -11.02 -4.01
C CYS A 23 7.07 -10.81 -5.54
N GLU A 24 7.96 -11.45 -6.30
CA GLU A 24 7.90 -11.40 -7.76
C GLU A 24 6.63 -12.08 -8.30
N GLN A 25 6.23 -13.21 -7.75
CA GLN A 25 4.97 -13.86 -8.11
C GLN A 25 3.77 -12.98 -7.78
N LEU A 26 3.75 -12.36 -6.58
CA LEU A 26 2.72 -11.39 -6.20
C LEU A 26 2.64 -10.25 -7.22
N TRP A 27 3.78 -9.70 -7.63
CA TRP A 27 3.82 -8.64 -8.65
C TRP A 27 3.25 -9.10 -9.98
N GLN A 28 3.64 -10.27 -10.47
CA GLN A 28 3.15 -10.82 -11.74
C GLN A 28 1.63 -10.97 -11.75
N GLU A 29 1.04 -11.46 -10.66
CA GLU A 29 -0.41 -11.56 -10.53
C GLU A 29 -1.10 -10.19 -10.48
N ILE A 30 -0.53 -9.23 -9.75
CA ILE A 30 -1.01 -7.83 -9.73
C ILE A 30 -0.95 -7.23 -11.14
N GLN A 31 0.20 -7.38 -11.80
CA GLN A 31 0.43 -6.86 -13.15
C GLN A 31 -0.58 -7.42 -14.15
N GLN A 32 -0.75 -8.73 -14.16
CA GLN A 32 -1.69 -9.40 -15.07
C GLN A 32 -3.13 -8.99 -14.78
N LYS A 33 -3.52 -8.96 -13.51
CA LYS A 33 -4.90 -8.71 -13.10
C LYS A 33 -5.36 -7.28 -13.36
N TYR A 34 -4.48 -6.32 -13.18
CA TYR A 34 -4.81 -4.89 -13.30
C TYR A 34 -4.28 -4.24 -14.56
N GLY A 35 -3.57 -5.01 -15.41
CA GLY A 35 -3.10 -4.54 -16.70
C GLY A 35 -1.97 -3.52 -16.62
N TYR A 36 -1.10 -3.61 -15.61
CA TYR A 36 0.08 -2.74 -15.53
C TYR A 36 1.08 -3.14 -16.62
N THR A 37 1.14 -2.34 -17.67
CA THR A 37 2.07 -2.53 -18.78
C THR A 37 3.19 -1.50 -18.70
N LYS A 38 4.32 -1.81 -19.33
CA LYS A 38 5.44 -0.88 -19.42
C LYS A 38 5.02 0.35 -20.21
N TYR A 39 5.08 1.52 -19.59
CA TYR A 39 4.88 2.78 -20.29
C TYR A 39 6.06 3.06 -21.22
N THR A 40 5.76 3.36 -22.47
CA THR A 40 6.74 3.95 -23.41
C THR A 40 6.60 5.48 -23.36
N LYS A 41 7.65 6.21 -23.72
CA LYS A 41 7.65 7.69 -23.74
C LYS A 41 6.55 8.31 -24.62
N GLU A 42 5.91 7.51 -25.46
CA GLU A 42 4.84 7.92 -26.37
C GLU A 42 3.43 7.84 -25.76
N THR A 43 3.27 7.10 -24.66
CA THR A 43 2.03 7.04 -23.88
C THR A 43 2.14 8.02 -22.72
N GLU A 44 1.70 9.24 -22.94
CA GLU A 44 1.80 10.36 -22.01
C GLU A 44 1.24 10.09 -20.62
N THR A 45 1.89 10.78 -19.68
CA THR A 45 1.60 11.01 -18.26
C THR A 45 1.82 9.80 -17.37
N GLY A 46 2.96 9.83 -16.68
CA GLY A 46 3.24 8.92 -15.58
C GLY A 46 2.09 8.95 -14.56
N ARG A 47 1.15 8.01 -14.72
CA ARG A 47 0.02 7.84 -13.80
C ARG A 47 0.56 7.77 -12.39
N ARG A 48 0.06 8.65 -11.52
CA ARG A 48 0.51 8.71 -10.13
C ARG A 48 -0.21 7.66 -9.30
N ILE A 49 0.57 6.74 -8.76
CA ILE A 49 0.06 5.63 -7.96
C ILE A 49 0.60 5.73 -6.53
N LEU A 50 -0.29 5.63 -5.55
CA LEU A 50 0.10 5.37 -4.17
C LEU A 50 0.11 3.87 -3.94
N VAL A 51 1.23 3.33 -3.46
CA VAL A 51 1.30 1.98 -2.90
C VAL A 51 1.38 2.10 -1.39
N LEU A 52 0.43 1.50 -0.68
CA LEU A 52 0.29 1.60 0.76
C LEU A 52 0.40 0.22 1.39
N GLY A 53 1.46 0.00 2.18
CA GLY A 53 1.62 -1.18 3.02
C GLY A 53 0.92 -1.01 4.36
N THR A 54 0.47 -2.11 4.96
CA THR A 54 -0.24 -2.04 6.25
C THR A 54 0.64 -2.49 7.40
N GLU A 55 0.84 -1.61 8.36
CA GLU A 55 1.65 -1.83 9.58
C GLU A 55 3.06 -2.37 9.25
N GLU A 56 3.34 -3.63 9.56
CA GLU A 56 4.65 -4.24 9.34
C GLU A 56 4.78 -4.90 7.94
N PHE A 57 3.70 -4.93 7.16
CA PHE A 57 3.68 -5.51 5.81
C PHE A 57 4.21 -4.52 4.76
N MET A 58 5.49 -4.16 4.91
CA MET A 58 6.13 -3.09 4.14
C MET A 58 6.90 -3.57 2.92
N TYR A 59 7.67 -4.66 3.07
CA TYR A 59 8.56 -5.09 2.00
C TYR A 59 7.84 -5.50 0.71
N PRO A 60 6.74 -6.29 0.73
CA PRO A 60 5.99 -6.58 -0.49
C PRO A 60 5.40 -5.33 -1.15
N ALA A 61 4.93 -4.37 -0.34
CA ALA A 61 4.44 -3.09 -0.87
C ALA A 61 5.56 -2.30 -1.55
N LEU A 62 6.74 -2.22 -0.92
CA LEU A 62 7.93 -1.58 -1.50
C LEU A 62 8.35 -2.27 -2.81
N TYR A 63 8.33 -3.60 -2.83
CA TYR A 63 8.66 -4.40 -4.01
C TYR A 63 7.73 -4.08 -5.20
N VAL A 64 6.42 -4.10 -4.94
CA VAL A 64 5.40 -3.75 -5.96
C VAL A 64 5.56 -2.31 -6.43
N GLY A 65 5.83 -1.38 -5.50
CA GLY A 65 6.09 0.03 -5.83
C GLY A 65 7.29 0.20 -6.76
N ALA A 66 8.41 -0.47 -6.46
CA ALA A 66 9.60 -0.45 -7.31
C ALA A 66 9.32 -1.02 -8.72
N LYS A 67 8.55 -2.09 -8.80
CA LYS A 67 8.15 -2.68 -10.10
C LYS A 67 7.26 -1.76 -10.93
N LEU A 68 6.38 -1.02 -10.30
CA LEU A 68 5.57 0.00 -10.95
C LEU A 68 6.45 1.15 -11.47
N GLU A 69 7.45 1.61 -10.70
CA GLU A 69 8.42 2.61 -11.15
C GLU A 69 9.25 2.11 -12.34
N GLU A 70 9.73 0.85 -12.28
CA GLU A 70 10.42 0.21 -13.41
C GLU A 70 9.54 0.15 -14.67
N ALA A 71 8.23 0.04 -14.50
CA ALA A 71 7.26 0.06 -15.59
C ALA A 71 6.91 1.48 -16.07
N GLY A 72 7.41 2.55 -15.43
CA GLY A 72 7.27 3.94 -15.87
C GLY A 72 6.15 4.73 -15.18
N TYR A 73 5.56 4.20 -14.10
CA TYR A 73 4.59 4.93 -13.28
C TYR A 73 5.28 5.88 -12.30
N THR A 74 4.60 6.95 -11.92
CA THR A 74 5.05 7.82 -10.82
C THR A 74 4.50 7.27 -9.51
N VAL A 75 5.36 6.69 -8.68
CA VAL A 75 4.93 5.99 -7.46
C VAL A 75 5.28 6.78 -6.20
N ARG A 76 4.37 6.76 -5.25
CA ARG A 76 4.60 7.15 -3.86
C ARG A 76 4.31 5.96 -2.96
N MET A 77 5.08 5.85 -1.89
CA MET A 77 4.96 4.79 -0.91
C MET A 77 4.53 5.38 0.43
N HIS A 78 3.51 4.79 1.03
CA HIS A 78 3.10 5.06 2.40
C HIS A 78 2.90 3.77 3.17
N ALA A 79 2.75 3.90 4.48
CA ALA A 79 2.33 2.81 5.35
C ALA A 79 1.32 3.31 6.38
N THR A 80 0.44 2.42 6.81
CA THR A 80 -0.20 2.61 8.11
C THR A 80 0.79 2.25 9.21
N THR A 81 0.76 2.95 10.33
CA THR A 81 1.68 2.73 11.45
C THR A 81 0.96 2.79 12.78
N ARG A 82 1.52 2.15 13.78
CA ARG A 82 1.03 2.24 15.18
C ARG A 82 1.57 3.46 15.94
N SER A 83 2.49 4.21 15.33
CA SER A 83 3.16 5.33 15.98
C SER A 83 2.35 6.62 15.82
N PRO A 84 1.86 7.22 16.92
CA PRO A 84 1.12 8.48 16.90
C PRO A 84 2.08 9.67 16.85
N ILE A 85 2.67 9.93 15.68
CA ILE A 85 3.60 11.04 15.50
C ILE A 85 2.80 12.35 15.46
N ALA A 86 3.31 13.38 16.13
CA ALA A 86 2.70 14.71 16.08
C ALA A 86 2.79 15.30 14.66
N VAL A 87 1.81 16.10 14.30
CA VAL A 87 1.78 16.87 13.05
C VAL A 87 1.77 18.36 13.35
N SER A 88 2.29 19.17 12.44
CA SER A 88 2.31 20.63 12.58
C SER A 88 1.99 21.30 11.24
N LYS A 89 1.41 22.51 11.31
CA LYS A 89 1.19 23.36 10.13
C LYS A 89 2.45 24.14 9.71
N GLU A 90 3.53 24.05 10.50
CA GLU A 90 4.78 24.73 10.18
C GLU A 90 5.41 24.08 8.93
N GLU A 91 5.77 24.90 7.95
CA GLU A 91 6.28 24.47 6.65
C GLU A 91 7.51 23.54 6.75
N LYS A 92 8.39 23.77 7.72
CA LYS A 92 9.60 22.96 7.94
C LYS A 92 9.35 21.68 8.72
N TYR A 93 8.15 21.47 9.25
CA TYR A 93 7.83 20.23 9.96
C TYR A 93 7.54 19.12 8.92
N PRO A 94 8.05 17.89 9.13
CA PRO A 94 8.00 16.86 8.09
C PRO A 94 6.61 16.24 7.88
N LEU A 95 5.67 16.38 8.83
CA LEU A 95 4.33 15.79 8.77
C LEU A 95 3.26 16.83 9.09
N HIS A 96 2.31 17.01 8.17
CA HIS A 96 1.29 18.06 8.27
C HIS A 96 -0.10 17.53 8.60
N THR A 97 -0.46 16.34 8.15
CA THR A 97 -1.77 15.74 8.38
C THR A 97 -1.67 14.31 8.90
N ARG A 98 -2.63 13.92 9.72
CA ARG A 98 -2.72 12.57 10.30
C ARG A 98 -4.17 12.11 10.30
N TYR A 99 -4.39 10.89 9.87
CA TYR A 99 -5.66 10.19 10.02
C TYR A 99 -5.49 9.05 11.01
N GLU A 100 -6.42 8.97 11.95
CA GLU A 100 -6.53 7.88 12.89
C GLU A 100 -7.45 6.81 12.32
N LEU A 101 -7.01 5.56 12.32
CA LEU A 101 -7.65 4.43 11.67
C LEU A 101 -7.79 3.27 12.64
N ALA A 102 -8.81 2.44 12.46
CA ALA A 102 -8.79 1.11 13.04
C ALA A 102 -7.77 0.23 12.30
N SER A 103 -7.13 -0.70 13.02
CA SER A 103 -6.17 -1.64 12.41
C SER A 103 -6.87 -2.66 11.52
N LEU A 104 -6.20 -3.08 10.43
CA LEU A 104 -6.65 -4.21 9.61
C LEU A 104 -6.38 -5.57 10.28
N TYR A 105 -5.56 -5.61 11.34
CA TYR A 105 -5.10 -6.83 11.99
C TYR A 105 -5.75 -7.08 13.35
N ASP A 106 -6.18 -6.03 14.03
CA ASP A 106 -6.67 -6.10 15.41
C ASP A 106 -7.67 -4.97 15.67
N LYS A 107 -8.94 -5.35 15.85
CA LYS A 107 -10.05 -4.41 16.08
C LYS A 107 -9.87 -3.45 17.27
N ASN A 108 -9.02 -3.83 18.24
CA ASN A 108 -8.76 -3.02 19.44
C ASN A 108 -7.51 -2.13 19.28
N ARG A 109 -6.93 -2.08 18.08
CA ARG A 109 -5.71 -1.33 17.82
C ARG A 109 -6.02 -0.14 16.91
N THR A 110 -5.48 1.00 17.31
CA THR A 110 -5.45 2.20 16.49
C THR A 110 -4.17 2.24 15.66
N THR A 111 -4.31 2.63 14.40
CA THR A 111 -3.20 2.91 13.49
C THR A 111 -3.35 4.30 12.89
N PHE A 112 -2.32 4.77 12.22
CA PHE A 112 -2.25 6.11 11.66
C PHE A 112 -1.72 6.07 10.25
N VAL A 113 -2.15 7.01 9.43
CA VAL A 113 -1.55 7.32 8.13
C VAL A 113 -1.36 8.82 8.01
N TYR A 114 -0.29 9.23 7.35
CA TYR A 114 0.17 10.62 7.31
C TYR A 114 0.17 11.16 5.89
N ASP A 115 -0.04 12.47 5.75
CA ASP A 115 0.17 13.25 4.53
C ASP A 115 -0.35 12.58 3.25
N LEU A 116 -1.59 12.10 3.31
CA LEU A 116 -2.27 11.56 2.15
C LEU A 116 -2.51 12.70 1.13
N ALA A 117 -2.21 12.41 -0.13
CA ALA A 117 -2.50 13.29 -1.26
C ALA A 117 -3.49 12.61 -2.23
N GLU A 118 -3.84 13.30 -3.29
CA GLU A 118 -4.63 12.75 -4.39
C GLU A 118 -3.73 11.97 -5.37
N TYR A 119 -4.15 10.77 -5.72
CA TYR A 119 -3.52 9.88 -6.71
C TYR A 119 -4.56 9.37 -7.69
N GLU A 120 -4.15 9.04 -8.91
CA GLU A 120 -5.04 8.42 -9.89
C GLU A 120 -5.45 7.00 -9.46
N GLU A 121 -4.57 6.33 -8.71
CA GLU A 121 -4.84 5.01 -8.18
C GLU A 121 -4.12 4.78 -6.84
N VAL A 122 -4.75 4.03 -5.96
CA VAL A 122 -4.19 3.59 -4.69
C VAL A 122 -4.22 2.07 -4.62
N LEU A 123 -3.06 1.45 -4.40
CA LEU A 123 -2.92 0.03 -4.09
C LEU A 123 -2.63 -0.12 -2.60
N VAL A 124 -3.54 -0.74 -1.88
CA VAL A 124 -3.34 -1.10 -0.47
C VAL A 124 -2.98 -2.58 -0.40
N LEU A 125 -1.80 -2.90 0.10
CA LEU A 125 -1.32 -4.27 0.27
C LEU A 125 -1.32 -4.66 1.75
N THR A 126 -1.85 -5.84 2.04
CA THR A 126 -1.94 -6.38 3.40
C THR A 126 -1.80 -7.90 3.40
N ASP A 127 -1.29 -8.46 4.50
CA ASP A 127 -1.30 -9.90 4.80
C ASP A 127 -2.24 -10.23 5.98
N ALA A 128 -3.16 -9.33 6.33
CA ALA A 128 -4.11 -9.55 7.39
C ALA A 128 -4.98 -10.79 7.11
N GLN A 129 -4.85 -11.82 7.95
CA GLN A 129 -5.51 -13.12 7.77
C GLN A 129 -7.03 -13.04 7.95
N LYS A 130 -7.48 -12.13 8.82
CA LYS A 130 -8.89 -11.80 8.99
C LYS A 130 -9.13 -10.40 8.46
N GLN A 131 -10.19 -10.24 7.71
CA GLN A 131 -10.59 -8.92 7.27
C GLN A 131 -11.33 -8.23 8.43
N GLU A 132 -10.62 -7.35 9.13
CA GLU A 132 -11.27 -6.41 10.04
C GLU A 132 -11.94 -5.33 9.20
N THR A 133 -13.26 -5.45 9.04
CA THR A 133 -14.07 -4.59 8.16
C THR A 133 -13.91 -3.12 8.52
N GLU A 134 -13.93 -2.79 9.82
CA GLU A 134 -13.75 -1.43 10.31
C GLU A 134 -12.39 -0.83 9.93
N GLY A 135 -11.31 -1.65 9.99
CA GLY A 135 -9.97 -1.23 9.56
C GLY A 135 -9.93 -0.84 8.09
N TRP A 136 -10.52 -1.67 7.24
CA TRP A 136 -10.60 -1.39 5.81
C TRP A 136 -11.47 -0.16 5.51
N GLU A 137 -12.64 -0.05 6.12
CA GLU A 137 -13.55 1.08 5.92
C GLU A 137 -12.94 2.40 6.41
N SER A 138 -12.23 2.41 7.55
CA SER A 138 -11.58 3.61 8.07
C SER A 138 -10.47 4.09 7.13
N LEU A 139 -9.67 3.18 6.59
CA LEU A 139 -8.63 3.51 5.61
C LEU A 139 -9.23 4.01 4.29
N GLN A 140 -10.26 3.34 3.76
CA GLN A 140 -10.96 3.80 2.56
C GLN A 140 -11.54 5.22 2.75
N ARG A 141 -12.11 5.50 3.92
CA ARG A 141 -12.64 6.81 4.23
C ARG A 141 -11.56 7.88 4.23
N ALA A 142 -10.41 7.62 4.87
CA ALA A 142 -9.27 8.56 4.87
C ALA A 142 -8.76 8.82 3.44
N LEU A 143 -8.63 7.79 2.62
CA LEU A 143 -8.22 7.91 1.22
C LEU A 143 -9.23 8.70 0.39
N THR A 144 -10.53 8.44 0.55
CA THR A 144 -11.61 9.13 -0.16
C THR A 144 -11.69 10.61 0.23
N LEU A 145 -11.48 10.95 1.49
CA LEU A 145 -11.41 12.35 1.97
C LEU A 145 -10.26 13.13 1.30
N ASN A 146 -9.22 12.43 0.84
CA ASN A 146 -8.12 13.00 0.04
C ASN A 146 -8.31 12.82 -1.47
N HIS A 147 -9.56 12.72 -1.92
CA HIS A 147 -9.97 12.67 -3.33
C HIS A 147 -9.52 11.43 -4.11
N ASN A 148 -9.05 10.39 -3.44
CA ASN A 148 -8.68 9.14 -4.09
C ASN A 148 -9.95 8.34 -4.43
N ARG A 149 -10.18 8.09 -5.71
CA ARG A 149 -11.41 7.43 -6.20
C ARG A 149 -11.17 5.97 -6.58
N GLN A 150 -9.99 5.66 -7.10
CA GLN A 150 -9.64 4.29 -7.51
C GLN A 150 -8.76 3.64 -6.43
N ILE A 151 -9.40 2.96 -5.49
CA ILE A 151 -8.74 2.31 -4.36
C ILE A 151 -8.88 0.80 -4.53
N ARG A 152 -7.75 0.10 -4.62
CA ARG A 152 -7.68 -1.36 -4.72
C ARG A 152 -7.05 -1.93 -3.46
N GLY A 153 -7.80 -2.76 -2.74
CA GLY A 153 -7.29 -3.54 -1.63
C GLY A 153 -6.83 -4.92 -2.13
N ILE A 154 -5.60 -5.28 -1.83
CA ILE A 154 -4.97 -6.55 -2.19
C ILE A 154 -4.54 -7.23 -0.90
N ARG A 155 -5.11 -8.41 -0.64
CA ARG A 155 -4.69 -9.29 0.45
C ARG A 155 -3.84 -10.42 -0.13
N TRP A 156 -2.62 -10.51 0.33
CA TRP A 156 -1.73 -11.63 0.03
C TRP A 156 -1.93 -12.73 1.08
N CYS A 157 -2.38 -13.93 0.68
CA CYS A 157 -2.76 -15.04 1.56
C CYS A 157 -2.24 -16.40 1.06
#